data_27e372db55549d48861415c83efb8877
#
_entry.id   27e372db55549d48861415c83efb8877
#
_cell.length_a   1.000
_cell.length_b   1.000
_cell.length_c   1.000
_cell.angle_alpha   90.00
_cell.angle_beta   90.00
_cell.angle_gamma   90.00
#
_symmetry.space_group_name_H-M   'P 1'
#
loop_
_entity.id
_entity.type
_entity.pdbx_description
1 polymer ?
#
loop_
_entity_poly.entity_id
_entity_poly.type
_entity_poly.pdbx_seq_one_letter_code
_entity_poly.pdbx_strand_id
1 'polypeptide(L)'
;MAAPPVVHSSGPVGPTKITARDVSVFYNGKQALYDVSLDIPDKTVTALIGPSGCGKSTFLRTMNRMNDTIPGARVTGRIEMDGEDINAKTVDPVLLRARVGMVFQKPNPFPKTIYENVAYGPRIHGLAASRAELDGVVEASLKRAGLWEEVADRLHSPGTGLSGGQQQRLVIARAIAVEPEVILMDEPCSALDPIATAKIEELIDELRERYCIVIVTHSMAQAARVSQRTAFFHLGRLIETGDTEDIFTNPRERRTLDYITGRFG
;
A
#
# COMPACT_ATOMS: atom_id res chain seq x y z
N MET A 1 -8.61 -25.45 -21.94
CA MET A 1 -7.93 -24.96 -20.72
C MET A 1 -6.62 -24.35 -21.15
N ALA A 2 -6.48 -23.01 -21.07
CA ALA A 2 -5.20 -22.35 -21.34
C ALA A 2 -4.25 -22.64 -20.17
N ALA A 3 -2.98 -22.96 -20.46
CA ALA A 3 -1.95 -23.15 -19.45
C ALA A 3 -1.88 -21.90 -18.54
N PRO A 4 -1.58 -22.05 -17.23
CA PRO A 4 -1.39 -20.92 -16.35
C PRO A 4 -0.23 -20.04 -16.88
N PRO A 5 -0.33 -18.71 -16.79
CA PRO A 5 0.74 -17.82 -17.23
C PRO A 5 2.00 -18.11 -16.40
N VAL A 6 3.12 -18.29 -17.09
CA VAL A 6 4.43 -18.44 -16.45
C VAL A 6 4.84 -17.08 -15.95
N VAL A 7 4.82 -16.88 -14.62
CA VAL A 7 5.31 -15.66 -13.98
C VAL A 7 6.84 -15.66 -14.11
N HIS A 8 7.37 -14.92 -15.06
CA HIS A 8 8.81 -14.67 -15.16
C HIS A 8 9.16 -13.54 -14.17
N SER A 9 9.75 -13.88 -13.02
CA SER A 9 10.33 -12.89 -12.11
C SER A 9 11.83 -12.78 -12.39
N SER A 10 12.30 -11.60 -12.74
CA SER A 10 13.67 -11.20 -12.38
C SER A 10 13.71 -11.20 -10.85
N GLY A 11 14.71 -11.84 -10.25
CA GLY A 11 14.78 -11.99 -8.79
C GLY A 11 14.71 -10.66 -8.06
N PRO A 12 14.25 -10.64 -6.79
CA PRO A 12 14.11 -9.42 -6.01
C PRO A 12 15.46 -8.71 -5.83
N VAL A 13 15.46 -7.39 -5.97
CA VAL A 13 16.59 -6.54 -5.59
C VAL A 13 16.53 -6.36 -4.07
N GLY A 14 17.15 -7.23 -3.30
CA GLY A 14 17.16 -7.18 -1.83
C GLY A 14 16.40 -8.33 -1.15
N PRO A 15 16.37 -8.37 0.20
CA PRO A 15 15.62 -9.38 0.93
C PRO A 15 14.12 -9.24 0.69
N THR A 16 13.41 -10.35 0.57
CA THR A 16 11.97 -10.36 0.40
C THR A 16 11.29 -10.07 1.75
N LYS A 17 10.41 -9.07 1.78
CA LYS A 17 9.63 -8.70 2.98
C LYS A 17 8.31 -9.47 3.04
N ILE A 18 7.60 -9.54 1.91
CA ILE A 18 6.35 -10.30 1.81
C ILE A 18 6.46 -11.32 0.69
N THR A 19 6.09 -12.55 0.99
CA THR A 19 5.96 -13.65 0.04
C THR A 19 4.51 -14.08 -0.06
N ALA A 20 3.92 -13.98 -1.25
CA ALA A 20 2.59 -14.52 -1.55
C ALA A 20 2.72 -15.74 -2.46
N ARG A 21 2.00 -16.85 -2.17
CA ARG A 21 2.00 -18.07 -2.97
C ARG A 21 0.56 -18.56 -3.16
N ASP A 22 0.16 -18.69 -4.41
CA ASP A 22 -1.12 -19.25 -4.87
C ASP A 22 -2.32 -18.59 -4.18
N VAL A 23 -2.23 -17.27 -3.96
CA VAL A 23 -3.25 -16.51 -3.24
C VAL A 23 -4.49 -16.36 -4.10
N SER A 24 -5.60 -16.91 -3.62
CA SER A 24 -6.93 -16.76 -4.21
C SER A 24 -7.89 -16.12 -3.22
N VAL A 25 -8.77 -15.25 -3.72
CA VAL A 25 -9.76 -14.54 -2.90
C VAL A 25 -11.15 -14.76 -3.48
N PHE A 26 -12.10 -15.04 -2.60
CA PHE A 26 -13.50 -15.26 -2.94
C PHE A 26 -14.39 -14.30 -2.14
N TYR A 27 -15.43 -13.76 -2.75
CA TYR A 27 -16.49 -13.00 -2.13
C TYR A 27 -17.83 -13.66 -2.40
N ASN A 28 -18.52 -14.11 -1.35
CA ASN A 28 -19.79 -14.84 -1.47
C ASN A 28 -19.73 -15.99 -2.49
N GLY A 29 -18.62 -16.75 -2.49
CA GLY A 29 -18.37 -17.86 -3.40
C GLY A 29 -17.88 -17.48 -4.80
N LYS A 30 -17.94 -16.22 -5.20
CA LYS A 30 -17.38 -15.74 -6.48
C LYS A 30 -15.89 -15.44 -6.33
N GLN A 31 -15.07 -16.08 -7.16
CA GLN A 31 -13.61 -15.86 -7.15
C GLN A 31 -13.25 -14.51 -7.77
N ALA A 32 -12.45 -13.74 -7.07
CA ALA A 32 -11.96 -12.42 -7.47
C ALA A 32 -10.47 -12.42 -7.82
N LEU A 33 -9.67 -13.29 -7.16
CA LEU A 33 -8.25 -13.49 -7.46
C LEU A 33 -7.98 -14.99 -7.68
N TYR A 34 -7.07 -15.27 -8.62
CA TYR A 34 -6.74 -16.61 -9.08
C TYR A 34 -5.24 -16.86 -8.91
N ASP A 35 -4.86 -17.61 -7.87
CA ASP A 35 -3.54 -18.19 -7.65
C ASP A 35 -2.37 -17.19 -7.85
N VAL A 36 -2.50 -16.02 -7.22
CA VAL A 36 -1.50 -14.95 -7.31
C VAL A 36 -0.28 -15.30 -6.49
N SER A 37 0.90 -15.35 -7.14
CA SER A 37 2.19 -15.56 -6.48
C SER A 37 3.10 -14.37 -6.78
N LEU A 38 3.56 -13.66 -5.74
CA LEU A 38 4.36 -12.45 -5.85
C LEU A 38 5.30 -12.31 -4.66
N ASP A 39 6.55 -11.95 -4.93
CA ASP A 39 7.53 -11.56 -3.93
C ASP A 39 7.66 -10.03 -3.90
N ILE A 40 7.61 -9.46 -2.71
CA ILE A 40 7.71 -8.03 -2.47
C ILE A 40 8.98 -7.76 -1.68
N PRO A 41 9.98 -7.10 -2.29
CA PRO A 41 11.25 -6.81 -1.63
C PRO A 41 11.08 -5.76 -0.52
N ASP A 42 11.96 -5.83 0.49
CA ASP A 42 12.04 -4.83 1.54
C ASP A 42 12.61 -3.50 1.02
N LYS A 43 12.22 -2.39 1.65
CA LYS A 43 12.73 -1.03 1.35
C LYS A 43 12.67 -0.68 -0.14
N THR A 44 11.60 -1.08 -0.78
CA THR A 44 11.28 -0.76 -2.18
C THR A 44 9.82 -0.37 -2.31
N VAL A 45 9.50 0.28 -3.41
CA VAL A 45 8.10 0.49 -3.81
C VAL A 45 7.75 -0.54 -4.87
N THR A 46 6.76 -1.39 -4.59
CA THR A 46 6.16 -2.30 -5.57
C THR A 46 4.83 -1.74 -6.03
N ALA A 47 4.71 -1.38 -7.32
CA ALA A 47 3.46 -0.91 -7.90
C ALA A 47 2.61 -2.07 -8.43
N LEU A 48 1.34 -2.09 -8.07
CA LEU A 48 0.33 -2.98 -8.65
C LEU A 48 -0.46 -2.17 -9.69
N ILE A 49 -0.31 -2.50 -10.96
CA ILE A 49 -0.98 -1.82 -12.08
C ILE A 49 -1.98 -2.74 -12.78
N GLY A 50 -2.89 -2.17 -13.55
CA GLY A 50 -3.88 -2.92 -14.35
C GLY A 50 -5.24 -2.21 -14.40
N PRO A 51 -6.17 -2.68 -15.24
CA PRO A 51 -7.49 -2.08 -15.40
C PRO A 51 -8.28 -2.02 -14.09
N SER A 52 -9.27 -1.11 -14.02
CA SER A 52 -10.19 -1.05 -12.88
C SER A 52 -10.91 -2.39 -12.69
N GLY A 53 -11.07 -2.82 -11.43
CA GLY A 53 -11.74 -4.07 -11.09
C GLY A 53 -10.94 -5.36 -11.36
N CYS A 54 -9.66 -5.29 -11.78
CA CYS A 54 -8.85 -6.49 -12.03
C CYS A 54 -8.29 -7.18 -10.78
N GLY A 55 -8.59 -6.69 -9.55
CA GLY A 55 -8.23 -7.36 -8.30
C GLY A 55 -7.06 -6.76 -7.51
N LYS A 56 -6.43 -5.65 -7.96
CA LYS A 56 -5.28 -5.02 -7.29
C LYS A 56 -5.52 -4.70 -5.82
N SER A 57 -6.57 -3.92 -5.53
CA SER A 57 -6.95 -3.56 -4.15
C SER A 57 -7.37 -4.77 -3.33
N THR A 58 -7.96 -5.79 -3.98
CA THR A 58 -8.27 -7.07 -3.32
C THR A 58 -7.00 -7.76 -2.87
N PHE A 59 -5.98 -7.83 -3.74
CA PHE A 59 -4.68 -8.42 -3.40
C PHE A 59 -3.94 -7.59 -2.36
N LEU A 60 -3.90 -6.26 -2.51
CA LEU A 60 -3.30 -5.36 -1.52
C LEU A 60 -3.85 -5.63 -0.10
N ARG A 61 -5.17 -5.77 0.03
CA ARG A 61 -5.86 -6.01 1.31
C ARG A 61 -5.64 -7.40 1.90
N THR A 62 -5.07 -8.35 1.15
CA THR A 62 -4.70 -9.65 1.73
C THR A 62 -3.50 -9.52 2.66
N MET A 63 -2.58 -8.58 2.39
CA MET A 63 -1.32 -8.43 3.13
C MET A 63 -1.50 -7.94 4.57
N ASN A 64 -2.65 -7.33 4.90
CA ASN A 64 -2.99 -6.91 6.26
C ASN A 64 -4.30 -7.51 6.77
N ARG A 65 -4.79 -8.54 6.10
CA ARG A 65 -6.03 -9.25 6.45
C ARG A 65 -7.28 -8.34 6.49
N MET A 66 -7.28 -7.22 5.72
CA MET A 66 -8.47 -6.37 5.62
C MET A 66 -9.64 -7.07 4.92
N ASN A 67 -9.40 -8.10 4.09
CA ASN A 67 -10.46 -8.89 3.50
C ASN A 67 -11.29 -9.64 4.55
N ASP A 68 -10.71 -9.97 5.71
CA ASP A 68 -11.41 -10.65 6.81
C ASP A 68 -12.57 -9.81 7.38
N THR A 69 -12.56 -8.49 7.15
CA THR A 69 -13.65 -7.58 7.60
C THR A 69 -14.86 -7.58 6.66
N ILE A 70 -14.76 -8.24 5.50
CA ILE A 70 -15.82 -8.29 4.49
C ILE A 70 -16.61 -9.59 4.69
N PRO A 71 -17.92 -9.53 5.01
CA PRO A 71 -18.76 -10.71 5.15
C PRO A 71 -18.72 -11.57 3.89
N GLY A 72 -18.51 -12.88 4.06
CA GLY A 72 -18.43 -13.83 2.96
C GLY A 72 -17.11 -13.79 2.16
N ALA A 73 -16.12 -13.03 2.60
CA ALA A 73 -14.77 -13.10 2.04
C ALA A 73 -14.03 -14.35 2.54
N ARG A 74 -13.27 -14.96 1.64
CA ARG A 74 -12.37 -16.09 1.95
C ARG A 74 -11.08 -15.91 1.16
N VAL A 75 -9.95 -15.97 1.87
CA VAL A 75 -8.60 -15.97 1.29
C VAL A 75 -8.02 -17.37 1.42
N THR A 76 -7.38 -17.86 0.37
CA THR A 76 -6.64 -19.13 0.35
C THR A 76 -5.24 -18.90 -0.23
N GLY A 77 -4.37 -19.88 -0.16
CA GLY A 77 -2.95 -19.73 -0.45
C GLY A 77 -2.19 -19.34 0.80
N ARG A 78 -0.94 -18.92 0.63
CA ARG A 78 -0.04 -18.57 1.73
C ARG A 78 0.52 -17.18 1.55
N ILE A 79 0.51 -16.38 2.61
CA ILE A 79 1.13 -15.05 2.64
C ILE A 79 2.03 -15.01 3.88
N GLU A 80 3.30 -14.77 3.65
CA GLU A 80 4.30 -14.68 4.71
C GLU A 80 4.88 -13.26 4.76
N MET A 81 5.12 -12.76 5.96
CA MET A 81 5.93 -11.57 6.22
C MET A 81 7.12 -11.99 7.08
N ASP A 82 8.33 -11.77 6.57
CA ASP A 82 9.57 -12.25 7.20
C ASP A 82 9.58 -13.76 7.51
N GLY A 83 8.93 -14.56 6.66
CA GLY A 83 8.81 -16.02 6.81
C GLY A 83 7.69 -16.48 7.76
N GLU A 84 6.95 -15.57 8.40
CA GLU A 84 5.81 -15.88 9.25
C GLU A 84 4.51 -15.81 8.45
N ASP A 85 3.71 -16.91 8.48
CA ASP A 85 2.39 -16.92 7.81
C ASP A 85 1.41 -15.99 8.54
N ILE A 86 1.06 -14.87 7.89
CA ILE A 86 0.16 -13.86 8.46
C ILE A 86 -1.29 -14.37 8.67
N ASN A 87 -1.66 -15.48 8.05
CA ASN A 87 -2.98 -16.12 8.20
C ASN A 87 -2.99 -17.21 9.28
N ALA A 88 -1.85 -17.49 9.93
CA ALA A 88 -1.80 -18.44 11.03
C ALA A 88 -2.76 -18.04 12.16
N LYS A 89 -3.37 -19.04 12.81
CA LYS A 89 -4.32 -18.80 13.91
C LYS A 89 -3.70 -18.08 15.11
N THR A 90 -2.39 -18.14 15.24
CA THR A 90 -1.59 -17.49 16.29
C THR A 90 -1.35 -16.00 16.04
N VAL A 91 -1.58 -15.53 14.80
CA VAL A 91 -1.35 -14.12 14.43
C VAL A 91 -2.59 -13.30 14.76
N ASP A 92 -2.43 -12.33 15.66
CA ASP A 92 -3.46 -11.34 15.95
C ASP A 92 -3.57 -10.31 14.82
N PRO A 93 -4.73 -10.18 14.14
CA PRO A 93 -4.92 -9.21 13.07
C PRO A 93 -4.72 -7.75 13.52
N VAL A 94 -4.92 -7.42 14.79
CA VAL A 94 -4.71 -6.06 15.29
C VAL A 94 -3.21 -5.73 15.34
N LEU A 95 -2.41 -6.66 15.85
CA LEU A 95 -0.95 -6.52 15.88
C LEU A 95 -0.37 -6.55 14.47
N LEU A 96 -0.88 -7.41 13.58
CA LEU A 96 -0.48 -7.41 12.18
C LEU A 96 -0.72 -6.05 11.51
N ARG A 97 -1.89 -5.42 11.74
CA ARG A 97 -2.23 -4.11 11.15
C ARG A 97 -1.43 -2.94 11.73
N ALA A 98 -0.81 -3.10 12.89
CA ALA A 98 0.18 -2.15 13.40
C ALA A 98 1.51 -2.26 12.62
N ARG A 99 1.90 -3.49 12.21
CA ARG A 99 3.10 -3.74 11.40
C ARG A 99 2.88 -3.44 9.91
N VAL A 100 1.63 -3.57 9.41
CA VAL A 100 1.25 -3.36 8.00
C VAL A 100 0.19 -2.28 7.93
N GLY A 101 0.65 -1.02 7.84
CA GLY A 101 -0.20 0.16 7.74
C GLY A 101 -0.92 0.26 6.39
N MET A 102 -2.04 0.97 6.36
CA MET A 102 -2.81 1.16 5.12
C MET A 102 -3.29 2.60 4.94
N VAL A 103 -3.04 3.11 3.73
CA VAL A 103 -3.53 4.40 3.23
C VAL A 103 -4.57 4.12 2.14
N PHE A 104 -5.79 4.60 2.33
CA PHE A 104 -6.90 4.36 1.41
C PHE A 104 -6.97 5.40 0.30
N GLN A 105 -7.67 5.06 -0.77
CA GLN A 105 -7.89 5.90 -1.94
C GLN A 105 -8.53 7.26 -1.57
N LYS A 106 -9.57 7.24 -0.72
CA LYS A 106 -10.18 8.44 -0.19
C LYS A 106 -9.55 8.74 1.16
N PRO A 107 -8.99 9.93 1.38
CA PRO A 107 -8.51 10.33 2.69
C PRO A 107 -9.61 10.13 3.75
N ASN A 108 -9.24 9.52 4.84
CA ASN A 108 -10.18 9.19 5.92
C ASN A 108 -9.64 9.65 7.29
N PRO A 109 -9.38 10.96 7.47
CA PRO A 109 -9.02 11.45 8.79
C PRO A 109 -10.16 11.16 9.77
N PHE A 110 -9.81 10.80 11.01
CA PHE A 110 -10.82 10.67 12.05
C PHE A 110 -11.48 12.03 12.30
N PRO A 111 -12.75 12.08 12.74
CA PRO A 111 -13.42 13.31 13.13
C PRO A 111 -12.88 13.84 14.46
N LYS A 112 -11.60 14.07 14.49
CA LYS A 112 -10.75 14.50 15.60
C LYS A 112 -9.78 15.57 15.14
N THR A 113 -9.01 16.14 16.05
CA THR A 113 -7.97 17.11 15.71
C THR A 113 -6.85 16.50 14.89
N ILE A 114 -6.01 17.34 14.27
CA ILE A 114 -4.80 16.90 13.54
C ILE A 114 -3.91 16.11 14.50
N TYR A 115 -3.66 16.65 15.70
CA TYR A 115 -2.89 15.96 16.76
C TYR A 115 -3.46 14.58 17.07
N GLU A 116 -4.76 14.50 17.39
CA GLU A 116 -5.41 13.27 17.79
C GLU A 116 -5.46 12.21 16.66
N ASN A 117 -5.45 12.63 15.40
CA ASN A 117 -5.33 11.69 14.28
C ASN A 117 -3.99 10.95 14.32
N VAL A 118 -2.88 11.66 14.54
CA VAL A 118 -1.53 11.06 14.54
C VAL A 118 -1.27 10.34 15.87
N ALA A 119 -1.67 10.94 17.00
CA ALA A 119 -1.46 10.39 18.35
C ALA A 119 -2.26 9.10 18.63
N TYR A 120 -3.29 8.80 17.82
CA TYR A 120 -4.23 7.71 18.10
C TYR A 120 -3.54 6.34 18.14
N GLY A 121 -2.80 5.98 17.10
CA GLY A 121 -2.09 4.72 17.02
C GLY A 121 -1.04 4.54 18.14
N PRO A 122 -0.09 5.48 18.27
CA PRO A 122 0.91 5.42 19.35
C PRO A 122 0.32 5.27 20.76
N ARG A 123 -0.81 5.93 21.03
CA ARG A 123 -1.49 5.83 22.33
C ARG A 123 -2.09 4.44 22.58
N ILE A 124 -2.78 3.86 21.57
CA ILE A 124 -3.42 2.55 21.69
C ILE A 124 -2.38 1.44 21.83
N HIS A 125 -1.27 1.55 21.11
CA HIS A 125 -0.21 0.54 21.14
C HIS A 125 0.82 0.77 22.25
N GLY A 126 0.65 1.81 23.08
CA GLY A 126 1.54 2.09 24.20
C GLY A 126 2.97 2.46 23.77
N LEU A 127 3.12 3.11 22.61
CA LEU A 127 4.43 3.47 22.04
C LEU A 127 5.03 4.74 22.62
N ALA A 128 4.33 5.41 23.54
CA ALA A 128 4.80 6.57 24.27
C ALA A 128 4.43 6.45 25.74
N ALA A 129 5.41 6.51 26.62
CA ALA A 129 5.22 6.38 28.07
C ALA A 129 4.79 7.70 28.72
N SER A 130 4.97 8.84 28.03
CA SER A 130 4.63 10.17 28.52
C SER A 130 3.97 11.04 27.46
N ARG A 131 3.36 12.14 27.91
CA ARG A 131 2.80 13.15 26.99
C ARG A 131 3.88 13.76 26.11
N ALA A 132 5.04 14.05 26.66
CA ALA A 132 6.15 14.66 25.94
C ALA A 132 6.68 13.72 24.82
N GLU A 133 6.78 12.42 25.11
CA GLU A 133 7.14 11.43 24.07
C GLU A 133 6.09 11.36 22.96
N LEU A 134 4.80 11.36 23.31
CA LEU A 134 3.72 11.35 22.35
C LEU A 134 3.73 12.62 21.46
N ASP A 135 4.00 13.79 22.07
CA ASP A 135 4.14 15.04 21.35
C ASP A 135 5.31 14.95 20.33
N GLY A 136 6.44 14.36 20.74
CA GLY A 136 7.58 14.11 19.86
C GLY A 136 7.26 13.15 18.70
N VAL A 137 6.50 12.08 18.95
CA VAL A 137 6.06 11.14 17.89
C VAL A 137 5.14 11.84 16.90
N VAL A 138 4.21 12.67 17.38
CA VAL A 138 3.28 13.44 16.52
C VAL A 138 4.06 14.41 15.64
N GLU A 139 4.95 15.20 16.21
CA GLU A 139 5.79 16.16 15.49
C GLU A 139 6.64 15.45 14.42
N ALA A 140 7.35 14.40 14.82
CA ALA A 140 8.21 13.63 13.89
C ALA A 140 7.42 13.02 12.74
N SER A 141 6.21 12.49 13.01
CA SER A 141 5.35 11.89 11.98
C SER A 141 4.80 12.93 11.01
N LEU A 142 4.38 14.11 11.50
CA LEU A 142 3.93 15.23 10.67
C LEU A 142 5.07 15.81 9.82
N LYS A 143 6.28 15.89 10.38
CA LYS A 143 7.48 16.30 9.63
C LYS A 143 7.81 15.32 8.50
N ARG A 144 7.85 14.03 8.82
CA ARG A 144 8.09 12.98 7.79
C ARG A 144 7.02 12.98 6.69
N ALA A 145 5.77 13.31 7.03
CA ALA A 145 4.69 13.42 6.04
C ALA A 145 4.68 14.77 5.29
N GLY A 146 5.68 15.63 5.48
CA GLY A 146 5.79 16.95 4.85
C GLY A 146 4.61 17.87 5.19
N LEU A 147 3.97 17.68 6.36
CA LEU A 147 2.76 18.42 6.74
C LEU A 147 3.02 19.40 7.91
N TRP A 148 4.09 19.24 8.66
CA TRP A 148 4.36 20.00 9.89
C TRP A 148 4.29 21.51 9.70
N GLU A 149 5.00 22.05 8.73
CA GLU A 149 5.07 23.49 8.49
C GLU A 149 3.71 24.13 8.16
N GLU A 150 2.77 23.33 7.68
CA GLU A 150 1.42 23.79 7.33
C GLU A 150 0.43 23.74 8.49
N VAL A 151 0.76 23.02 9.57
CA VAL A 151 -0.21 22.73 10.65
C VAL A 151 0.32 22.90 12.07
N ALA A 152 1.59 23.23 12.27
CA ALA A 152 2.23 23.30 13.59
C ALA A 152 1.52 24.27 14.55
N ASP A 153 0.99 25.38 14.01
CA ASP A 153 0.26 26.43 14.75
C ASP A 153 -1.20 26.07 15.05
N ARG A 154 -1.73 24.98 14.46
CA ARG A 154 -3.14 24.60 14.53
C ARG A 154 -3.39 23.09 14.73
N LEU A 155 -2.53 22.42 15.48
CA LEU A 155 -2.61 20.97 15.74
C LEU A 155 -3.94 20.54 16.39
N HIS A 156 -4.61 21.45 17.09
CA HIS A 156 -5.91 21.20 17.73
C HIS A 156 -7.12 21.51 16.83
N SER A 157 -6.88 21.96 15.59
CA SER A 157 -7.96 22.13 14.60
C SER A 157 -8.41 20.76 14.06
N PRO A 158 -9.68 20.65 13.58
CA PRO A 158 -10.21 19.40 13.03
C PRO A 158 -9.40 18.93 11.80
N GLY A 159 -8.98 17.67 11.79
CA GLY A 159 -8.26 17.07 10.65
C GLY A 159 -9.09 17.03 9.38
N THR A 160 -10.42 16.98 9.49
CA THR A 160 -11.36 17.01 8.36
C THR A 160 -11.48 18.37 7.69
N GLY A 161 -11.00 19.44 8.33
CA GLY A 161 -10.94 20.80 7.76
C GLY A 161 -9.75 21.08 6.85
N LEU A 162 -8.84 20.12 6.70
CA LEU A 162 -7.68 20.23 5.82
C LEU A 162 -8.08 20.05 4.33
N SER A 163 -7.25 20.54 3.40
CA SER A 163 -7.40 20.25 1.97
C SER A 163 -7.20 18.77 1.67
N GLY A 164 -7.66 18.27 0.52
CA GLY A 164 -7.55 16.85 0.16
C GLY A 164 -6.11 16.32 0.24
N GLY A 165 -5.14 17.06 -0.30
CA GLY A 165 -3.72 16.69 -0.22
C GLY A 165 -3.15 16.74 1.20
N GLN A 166 -3.58 17.72 2.02
CA GLN A 166 -3.20 17.78 3.43
C GLN A 166 -3.83 16.63 4.23
N GLN A 167 -5.09 16.28 3.96
CA GLN A 167 -5.75 15.12 4.59
C GLN A 167 -5.03 13.82 4.23
N GLN A 168 -4.59 13.65 2.99
CA GLN A 168 -3.85 12.47 2.57
C GLN A 168 -2.51 12.36 3.30
N ARG A 169 -1.76 13.48 3.41
CA ARG A 169 -0.52 13.51 4.19
C ARG A 169 -0.76 13.29 5.68
N LEU A 170 -1.87 13.77 6.23
CA LEU A 170 -2.27 13.48 7.62
C LEU A 170 -2.54 11.99 7.84
N VAL A 171 -3.23 11.33 6.91
CA VAL A 171 -3.48 9.88 6.98
C VAL A 171 -2.19 9.09 6.84
N ILE A 172 -1.24 9.55 6.00
CA ILE A 172 0.10 8.96 5.92
C ILE A 172 0.86 9.17 7.25
N ALA A 173 0.86 10.40 7.81
CA ALA A 173 1.46 10.68 9.12
C ALA A 173 0.91 9.76 10.21
N ARG A 174 -0.42 9.54 10.23
CA ARG A 174 -1.08 8.59 11.14
C ARG A 174 -0.59 7.17 10.94
N ALA A 175 -0.44 6.73 9.69
CA ALA A 175 0.00 5.37 9.37
C ALA A 175 1.45 5.12 9.81
N ILE A 176 2.35 6.09 9.61
CA ILE A 176 3.76 5.95 9.97
C ILE A 176 4.06 6.21 11.45
N ALA A 177 3.12 6.81 12.20
CA ALA A 177 3.30 7.12 13.63
C ALA A 177 3.45 5.89 14.53
N VAL A 178 2.99 4.72 14.07
CA VAL A 178 3.17 3.44 14.75
C VAL A 178 4.44 2.70 14.31
N GLU A 179 5.24 3.31 13.43
CA GLU A 179 6.47 2.75 12.85
C GLU A 179 6.23 1.37 12.22
N PRO A 180 5.33 1.27 11.22
CA PRO A 180 5.04 0.01 10.56
C PRO A 180 6.28 -0.50 9.80
N GLU A 181 6.27 -1.76 9.43
CA GLU A 181 7.29 -2.35 8.56
C GLU A 181 6.91 -2.24 7.07
N VAL A 182 5.61 -2.26 6.81
CA VAL A 182 5.02 -2.19 5.46
C VAL A 182 3.95 -1.11 5.40
N ILE A 183 3.91 -0.36 4.31
CA ILE A 183 2.86 0.62 4.03
C ILE A 183 2.14 0.22 2.74
N LEU A 184 0.85 -0.07 2.86
CA LEU A 184 -0.03 -0.35 1.73
C LEU A 184 -0.74 0.94 1.32
N MET A 185 -0.71 1.28 0.02
CA MET A 185 -1.33 2.50 -0.51
C MET A 185 -2.30 2.13 -1.64
N ASP A 186 -3.59 2.33 -1.42
CA ASP A 186 -4.63 2.06 -2.42
C ASP A 186 -4.99 3.35 -3.16
N GLU A 187 -4.42 3.58 -4.34
CA GLU A 187 -4.62 4.76 -5.20
C GLU A 187 -4.49 6.12 -4.46
N PRO A 188 -3.36 6.38 -3.75
CA PRO A 188 -3.27 7.50 -2.80
C PRO A 188 -3.37 8.89 -3.42
N CYS A 189 -3.24 9.02 -4.75
CA CYS A 189 -3.26 10.30 -5.47
C CYS A 189 -4.46 10.49 -6.38
N SER A 190 -5.41 9.52 -6.45
CA SER A 190 -6.47 9.51 -7.47
C SER A 190 -7.44 10.71 -7.43
N ALA A 191 -7.57 11.37 -6.27
CA ALA A 191 -8.47 12.50 -6.06
C ALA A 191 -7.72 13.83 -5.80
N LEU A 192 -6.41 13.88 -6.11
CA LEU A 192 -5.55 15.02 -5.82
C LEU A 192 -5.21 15.81 -7.09
N ASP A 193 -4.97 17.10 -6.91
CA ASP A 193 -4.41 17.95 -7.95
C ASP A 193 -2.94 17.58 -8.25
N PRO A 194 -2.35 18.07 -9.36
CA PRO A 194 -0.98 17.72 -9.74
C PRO A 194 0.07 18.13 -8.72
N ILE A 195 -0.11 19.26 -8.00
CA ILE A 195 0.85 19.75 -7.01
C ILE A 195 0.82 18.85 -5.77
N ALA A 196 -0.38 18.51 -5.28
CA ALA A 196 -0.54 17.60 -4.16
C ALA A 196 -0.04 16.19 -4.52
N THR A 197 -0.26 15.74 -5.76
CA THR A 197 0.25 14.46 -6.27
C THR A 197 1.79 14.43 -6.24
N ALA A 198 2.46 15.46 -6.73
CA ALA A 198 3.93 15.54 -6.71
C ALA A 198 4.48 15.44 -5.28
N LYS A 199 3.88 16.16 -4.32
CA LYS A 199 4.27 16.08 -2.90
C LYS A 199 4.11 14.66 -2.31
N ILE A 200 3.07 13.92 -2.71
CA ILE A 200 2.88 12.52 -2.25
C ILE A 200 3.91 11.60 -2.92
N GLU A 201 4.25 11.82 -4.19
CA GLU A 201 5.27 11.03 -4.89
C GLU A 201 6.67 11.23 -4.29
N GLU A 202 7.06 12.47 -3.97
CA GLU A 202 8.28 12.79 -3.23
C GLU A 202 8.30 12.12 -1.85
N LEU A 203 7.18 12.20 -1.12
CA LEU A 203 7.04 11.55 0.18
C LEU A 203 7.18 10.01 0.07
N ILE A 204 6.62 9.37 -0.95
CA ILE A 204 6.77 7.93 -1.17
C ILE A 204 8.25 7.56 -1.39
N ASP A 205 8.99 8.37 -2.15
CA ASP A 205 10.42 8.14 -2.39
C ASP A 205 11.25 8.26 -1.11
N GLU A 206 10.95 9.23 -0.24
CA GLU A 206 11.60 9.34 1.08
C GLU A 206 11.24 8.17 2.01
N LEU A 207 9.96 7.77 2.02
CA LEU A 207 9.48 6.71 2.91
C LEU A 207 10.05 5.32 2.56
N ARG A 208 10.32 5.03 1.27
CA ARG A 208 10.87 3.73 0.85
C ARG A 208 12.25 3.41 1.45
N GLU A 209 13.00 4.42 1.89
CA GLU A 209 14.29 4.19 2.54
C GLU A 209 14.15 3.42 3.87
N ARG A 210 12.97 3.49 4.48
CA ARG A 210 12.68 2.89 5.79
C ARG A 210 11.64 1.79 5.74
N TYR A 211 10.68 1.88 4.82
CA TYR A 211 9.50 1.03 4.76
C TYR A 211 9.44 0.25 3.45
N CYS A 212 8.94 -0.97 3.51
CA CYS A 212 8.44 -1.68 2.34
C CYS A 212 7.11 -1.03 1.92
N ILE A 213 6.99 -0.59 0.66
CA ILE A 213 5.77 0.10 0.17
C ILE A 213 5.14 -0.71 -0.96
N VAL A 214 3.84 -0.95 -0.87
CA VAL A 214 3.04 -1.52 -1.96
C VAL A 214 1.97 -0.51 -2.34
N ILE A 215 2.01 -0.05 -3.59
CA ILE A 215 1.08 0.96 -4.10
C ILE A 215 0.21 0.38 -5.22
N VAL A 216 -1.11 0.56 -5.11
CA VAL A 216 -2.04 0.39 -6.23
C VAL A 216 -2.19 1.72 -6.94
N THR A 217 -2.03 1.74 -8.25
CA THR A 217 -2.31 2.91 -9.07
C THR A 217 -2.83 2.52 -10.44
N HIS A 218 -3.69 3.36 -11.01
CA HIS A 218 -4.09 3.27 -12.41
C HIS A 218 -3.29 4.23 -13.32
N SER A 219 -2.44 5.08 -12.72
CA SER A 219 -1.55 5.98 -13.46
C SER A 219 -0.22 5.30 -13.78
N MET A 220 0.00 4.99 -15.06
CA MET A 220 1.27 4.45 -15.55
C MET A 220 2.43 5.37 -15.24
N ALA A 221 2.22 6.69 -15.45
CA ALA A 221 3.23 7.69 -15.20
C ALA A 221 3.63 7.75 -13.72
N GLN A 222 2.67 7.58 -12.80
CA GLN A 222 2.96 7.49 -11.37
C GLN A 222 3.75 6.23 -11.04
N ALA A 223 3.28 5.05 -11.50
CA ALA A 223 3.98 3.80 -11.27
C ALA A 223 5.44 3.87 -11.75
N ALA A 224 5.66 4.40 -12.96
CA ALA A 224 7.01 4.55 -13.53
C ALA A 224 7.93 5.48 -12.72
N ARG A 225 7.37 6.52 -12.04
CA ARG A 225 8.17 7.46 -11.25
C ARG A 225 8.51 6.95 -9.87
N VAL A 226 7.53 6.31 -9.19
CA VAL A 226 7.69 6.04 -7.74
C VAL A 226 8.14 4.62 -7.44
N SER A 227 7.99 3.65 -8.36
CA SER A 227 8.26 2.25 -8.03
C SER A 227 9.56 1.72 -8.62
N GLN A 228 10.17 0.76 -7.92
CA GLN A 228 11.31 -0.02 -8.38
C GLN A 228 10.85 -1.35 -8.97
N ARG A 229 9.71 -1.85 -8.51
CA ARG A 229 9.09 -3.10 -8.98
C ARG A 229 7.67 -2.83 -9.43
N THR A 230 7.24 -3.50 -10.48
CA THR A 230 5.88 -3.39 -11.01
C THR A 230 5.28 -4.78 -11.25
N ALA A 231 4.02 -4.93 -10.83
CA ALA A 231 3.23 -6.14 -11.04
C ALA A 231 1.95 -5.79 -11.80
N PHE A 232 1.75 -6.37 -12.99
CA PHE A 232 0.59 -6.14 -13.83
C PHE A 232 -0.49 -7.18 -13.58
N PHE A 233 -1.68 -6.71 -13.22
CA PHE A 233 -2.87 -7.53 -12.95
C PHE A 233 -3.91 -7.39 -14.06
N HIS A 234 -4.52 -8.53 -14.44
CA HIS A 234 -5.63 -8.57 -15.37
C HIS A 234 -6.61 -9.68 -15.01
N LEU A 235 -7.91 -9.37 -14.91
CA LEU A 235 -8.99 -10.32 -14.62
C LEU A 235 -8.69 -11.26 -13.42
N GLY A 236 -8.22 -10.70 -12.32
CA GLY A 236 -7.92 -11.42 -11.09
C GLY A 236 -6.62 -12.23 -11.11
N ARG A 237 -5.78 -12.09 -12.11
CA ARG A 237 -4.51 -12.81 -12.26
C ARG A 237 -3.33 -11.85 -12.30
N LEU A 238 -2.22 -12.26 -11.74
CA LEU A 238 -0.92 -11.65 -12.00
C LEU A 238 -0.44 -12.12 -13.36
N ILE A 239 -0.21 -11.19 -14.28
CA ILE A 239 0.21 -11.48 -15.65
C ILE A 239 1.72 -11.41 -15.77
N GLU A 240 2.32 -10.35 -15.22
CA GLU A 240 3.76 -10.12 -15.29
C GLU A 240 4.22 -9.33 -14.07
N THR A 241 5.44 -9.60 -13.61
CA THR A 241 6.13 -8.80 -12.60
C THR A 241 7.60 -8.70 -12.93
N GLY A 242 8.20 -7.55 -12.64
CA GLY A 242 9.61 -7.30 -12.94
C GLY A 242 10.06 -5.94 -12.40
N ASP A 243 11.28 -5.57 -12.76
CA ASP A 243 11.77 -4.23 -12.54
C ASP A 243 10.90 -3.23 -13.31
N THR A 244 10.61 -2.09 -12.71
CA THR A 244 9.69 -1.11 -13.29
C THR A 244 10.16 -0.67 -14.68
N GLU A 245 11.46 -0.43 -14.84
CA GLU A 245 12.02 -0.04 -16.13
C GLU A 245 11.76 -1.11 -17.20
N ASP A 246 12.01 -2.39 -16.89
CA ASP A 246 11.75 -3.50 -17.83
C ASP A 246 10.27 -3.61 -18.20
N ILE A 247 9.39 -3.53 -17.21
CA ILE A 247 7.94 -3.60 -17.44
C ILE A 247 7.46 -2.48 -18.36
N PHE A 248 8.00 -1.26 -18.23
CA PHE A 248 7.55 -0.12 -19.03
C PHE A 248 8.25 0.03 -20.38
N THR A 249 9.45 -0.55 -20.57
CA THR A 249 10.24 -0.40 -21.80
C THR A 249 10.25 -1.65 -22.66
N ASN A 250 10.31 -2.84 -22.04
CA ASN A 250 10.46 -4.11 -22.74
C ASN A 250 9.69 -5.26 -22.03
N PRO A 251 8.37 -5.14 -21.85
CA PRO A 251 7.59 -6.20 -21.20
C PRO A 251 7.65 -7.49 -22.03
N ARG A 252 7.67 -8.63 -21.34
CA ARG A 252 7.72 -9.97 -21.95
C ARG A 252 6.35 -10.44 -22.40
N GLU A 253 5.31 -10.03 -21.67
CA GLU A 253 3.93 -10.41 -21.93
C GLU A 253 3.27 -9.40 -22.88
N ARG A 254 2.68 -9.89 -23.98
CA ARG A 254 1.98 -9.05 -24.94
C ARG A 254 0.85 -8.24 -24.30
N ARG A 255 0.14 -8.85 -23.33
CA ARG A 255 -0.94 -8.16 -22.60
C ARG A 255 -0.42 -6.95 -21.82
N THR A 256 0.76 -7.06 -21.22
CA THR A 256 1.43 -5.96 -20.54
C THR A 256 1.76 -4.84 -21.53
N LEU A 257 2.33 -5.20 -22.69
CA LEU A 257 2.64 -4.23 -23.74
C LEU A 257 1.38 -3.52 -24.26
N ASP A 258 0.31 -4.28 -24.54
CA ASP A 258 -0.96 -3.71 -25.00
C ASP A 258 -1.55 -2.74 -23.97
N TYR A 259 -1.46 -3.08 -22.68
CA TYR A 259 -1.94 -2.23 -21.58
C TYR A 259 -1.13 -0.92 -21.47
N ILE A 260 0.20 -1.00 -21.45
CA ILE A 260 1.08 0.17 -21.31
C ILE A 260 0.97 1.10 -22.51
N THR A 261 0.80 0.55 -23.72
CA THR A 261 0.67 1.34 -24.97
C THR A 261 -0.74 1.87 -25.23
N GLY A 262 -1.68 1.63 -24.31
CA GLY A 262 -3.08 2.06 -24.47
C GLY A 262 -3.86 1.32 -25.55
N ARG A 263 -3.36 0.17 -26.01
CA ARG A 263 -4.03 -0.69 -27.03
C ARG A 263 -4.91 -1.77 -26.39
N PHE A 264 -5.20 -1.60 -25.12
CA PHE A 264 -5.96 -2.53 -24.31
C PHE A 264 -7.46 -2.22 -24.47
N GLY A 265 -8.19 -3.01 -25.24
CA GLY A 265 -9.62 -2.87 -25.52
C GLY A 265 -10.22 -4.14 -26.06
#